data_ad71e583eed0f4f571d5737ae5a96f84
#
_entry.id   ad71e583eed0f4f571d5737ae5a96f84
#
_cell.length_a   1.000
_cell.length_b   1.000
_cell.length_c   1.000
_cell.angle_alpha   90.00
_cell.angle_beta   90.00
_cell.angle_gamma   90.00
#
_symmetry.space_group_name_H-M   'P 1'
#
loop_
_entity.id
_entity.type
_entity.pdbx_description
1 polymer ?
#
loop_
_entity_poly.entity_id
_entity_poly.type
_entity_poly.pdbx_seq_one_letter_code
_entity_poly.pdbx_strand_id
1 'polypeptide(L)'
;TYKYEIDGVIVCDDNIYPRKSGNPEHAFAFKMVLSDQIAEAKVVDVIWTPSKDGYLKPRVQIEPIKLGGVTIEFATGFNAAFIKDNFIGVGTTIQLIRSGDVIPYIQSVIVPAPEPKMPSVSYIWNDTYVDIMLENAAEDPTVIEKNITGFFRGIGVEKLSSGNISKLIKAGYGSVQDIIGMSEEDFLHIGGFKDKMANKIYSGIQQKLHDASIVTLMAGSNIFGRGFSEKKIELIMNEIPNILISNDSIQHKIQAVSEIKGMATKSAEAFACKIQEFKEFLCKCNLQYKLQYKLELANSDKSKELTYTKEIHPLTGKTVVLTGTRDKTIVEFLKDISANNGSNISKNTFLVVAKNTNDQTGKLKEAKNLNIPIISVEDFIQTYIKM
;
A
#
# COMPACT_ATOMS: atom_id res chain seq x y z
N THR A 1 10.56 -25.97 37.43
CA THR A 1 9.40 -25.10 37.13
C THR A 1 9.89 -23.74 36.66
N TYR A 2 9.47 -23.30 35.49
CA TYR A 2 9.80 -21.98 34.98
C TYR A 2 9.05 -20.91 35.78
N LYS A 3 9.73 -19.80 36.07
CA LYS A 3 9.24 -18.79 37.03
C LYS A 3 8.20 -17.83 36.43
N TYR A 4 8.18 -17.71 35.11
CA TYR A 4 7.36 -16.73 34.38
C TYR A 4 6.24 -17.44 33.62
N GLU A 5 5.12 -16.75 33.42
CA GLU A 5 4.07 -17.18 32.49
C GLU A 5 4.61 -17.19 31.06
N ILE A 6 4.26 -18.22 30.31
CA ILE A 6 4.66 -18.38 28.91
C ILE A 6 3.43 -18.62 28.05
N ASP A 7 3.41 -18.06 26.84
CA ASP A 7 2.31 -18.23 25.87
C ASP A 7 2.49 -19.47 24.98
N GLY A 8 3.64 -20.11 25.07
CA GLY A 8 3.96 -21.30 24.32
C GLY A 8 5.43 -21.69 24.41
N VAL A 9 5.76 -22.81 23.80
CA VAL A 9 7.11 -23.36 23.71
C VAL A 9 7.52 -23.43 22.25
N ILE A 10 8.73 -23.00 21.95
CA ILE A 10 9.31 -23.21 20.62
C ILE A 10 10.13 -24.50 20.67
N VAL A 11 9.81 -25.42 19.78
CA VAL A 11 10.54 -26.66 19.57
C VAL A 11 11.37 -26.51 18.30
N CYS A 12 12.68 -26.67 18.42
CA CYS A 12 13.61 -26.64 17.29
C CYS A 12 14.56 -27.83 17.39
N ASP A 13 15.19 -28.19 16.28
CA ASP A 13 16.31 -29.13 16.32
C ASP A 13 17.57 -28.48 16.92
N ASP A 14 18.58 -29.25 17.27
CA ASP A 14 19.78 -28.79 17.99
C ASP A 14 20.88 -28.28 17.06
N ASN A 15 20.60 -28.09 15.76
CA ASN A 15 21.56 -27.57 14.80
C ASN A 15 21.58 -26.03 14.82
N ILE A 16 22.73 -25.47 14.43
CA ILE A 16 22.90 -24.02 14.28
C ILE A 16 22.49 -23.62 12.87
N TYR A 17 21.50 -22.76 12.76
CA TYR A 17 21.01 -22.22 11.50
C TYR A 17 21.35 -20.74 11.34
N PRO A 18 21.71 -20.29 10.13
CA PRO A 18 21.86 -18.87 9.86
C PRO A 18 20.52 -18.16 10.03
N ARG A 19 20.54 -16.97 10.63
CA ARG A 19 19.31 -16.16 10.81
C ARG A 19 18.78 -15.73 9.44
N LYS A 20 17.52 -16.07 9.16
CA LYS A 20 16.75 -15.61 7.98
C LYS A 20 15.53 -14.85 8.46
N SER A 21 15.05 -13.92 7.64
CA SER A 21 13.75 -13.26 7.89
C SER A 21 12.62 -14.25 7.63
N GLY A 22 11.56 -14.21 8.46
CA GLY A 22 10.41 -15.11 8.36
C GLY A 22 10.43 -16.25 9.40
N ASN A 23 9.43 -17.12 9.30
CA ASN A 23 9.33 -18.27 10.20
C ASN A 23 10.37 -19.34 9.82
N PRO A 24 11.12 -19.90 10.80
CA PRO A 24 12.08 -20.94 10.54
C PRO A 24 11.39 -22.25 10.15
N GLU A 25 11.93 -22.97 9.16
CA GLU A 25 11.43 -24.29 8.74
C GLU A 25 11.83 -25.41 9.72
N HIS A 26 12.88 -25.18 10.52
CA HIS A 26 13.47 -26.11 11.47
C HIS A 26 12.91 -25.95 12.90
N ALA A 27 11.88 -25.14 13.08
CA ALA A 27 11.27 -24.89 14.39
C ALA A 27 9.76 -24.68 14.25
N PHE A 28 9.03 -25.04 15.29
CA PHE A 28 7.60 -24.77 15.40
C PHE A 28 7.23 -24.32 16.81
N ALA A 29 6.17 -23.52 16.90
CA ALA A 29 5.62 -23.10 18.18
C ALA A 29 4.53 -24.08 18.62
N PHE A 30 4.63 -24.57 19.84
CA PHE A 30 3.62 -25.37 20.50
C PHE A 30 2.89 -24.51 21.54
N LYS A 31 1.58 -24.34 21.34
CA LYS A 31 0.71 -23.59 22.25
C LYS A 31 -0.39 -24.51 22.76
N MET A 32 -0.71 -24.40 24.04
CA MET A 32 -1.76 -25.17 24.71
C MET A 32 -2.84 -24.22 25.23
N VAL A 33 -4.09 -24.53 24.97
CA VAL A 33 -5.22 -23.81 25.55
C VAL A 33 -5.47 -24.30 26.96
N LEU A 34 -5.45 -23.38 27.91
CA LEU A 34 -5.79 -23.66 29.31
C LEU A 34 -7.30 -23.52 29.53
N SER A 35 -7.87 -24.29 30.43
CA SER A 35 -9.30 -24.27 30.73
C SER A 35 -9.82 -22.91 31.24
N ASP A 36 -8.99 -22.16 31.92
CA ASP A 36 -9.27 -20.83 32.43
C ASP A 36 -9.35 -19.75 31.30
N GLN A 37 -8.93 -20.09 30.08
CA GLN A 37 -9.04 -19.24 28.90
C GLN A 37 -10.31 -19.52 28.09
N ILE A 38 -11.29 -20.23 28.63
CA ILE A 38 -12.59 -20.52 28.02
C ILE A 38 -13.68 -19.86 28.85
N ALA A 39 -14.58 -19.15 28.22
CA ALA A 39 -15.73 -18.51 28.88
C ALA A 39 -16.96 -18.43 27.97
N GLU A 40 -18.12 -18.40 28.59
CA GLU A 40 -19.38 -18.14 27.89
C GLU A 40 -19.69 -16.64 27.90
N ALA A 41 -20.26 -16.16 26.80
CA ALA A 41 -20.66 -14.77 26.66
C ALA A 41 -21.94 -14.62 25.83
N LYS A 42 -22.72 -13.59 26.15
CA LYS A 42 -23.88 -13.20 25.36
C LYS A 42 -23.51 -12.17 24.29
N VAL A 43 -23.99 -12.41 23.08
CA VAL A 43 -23.85 -11.47 21.96
C VAL A 43 -24.82 -10.31 22.11
N VAL A 44 -24.30 -9.11 22.07
CA VAL A 44 -25.09 -7.86 22.08
C VAL A 44 -25.25 -7.25 20.70
N ASP A 45 -24.26 -7.48 19.81
CA ASP A 45 -24.34 -7.02 18.43
C ASP A 45 -23.39 -7.79 17.50
N VAL A 46 -23.63 -7.70 16.18
CA VAL A 46 -22.70 -8.10 15.12
C VAL A 46 -22.42 -6.89 14.25
N ILE A 47 -21.20 -6.37 14.36
CA ILE A 47 -20.76 -5.16 13.66
C ILE A 47 -20.08 -5.57 12.35
N TRP A 48 -20.57 -5.04 11.25
CA TRP A 48 -20.04 -5.31 9.92
C TRP A 48 -19.22 -4.14 9.43
N THR A 49 -17.96 -4.41 9.08
CA THR A 49 -17.04 -3.38 8.60
C THR A 49 -16.42 -3.80 7.27
N PRO A 50 -16.49 -2.98 6.20
CA PRO A 50 -15.88 -3.31 4.93
C PRO A 50 -14.36 -3.33 5.03
N SER A 51 -13.74 -4.32 4.37
CA SER A 51 -12.30 -4.33 4.11
C SER A 51 -11.95 -3.38 2.96
N LYS A 52 -10.66 -3.19 2.69
CA LYS A 52 -10.19 -2.43 1.53
C LYS A 52 -10.68 -3.01 0.18
N ASP A 53 -11.04 -4.29 0.14
CA ASP A 53 -11.56 -4.98 -1.05
C ASP A 53 -13.10 -5.03 -1.08
N GLY A 54 -13.78 -4.30 -0.18
CA GLY A 54 -15.23 -4.26 -0.08
C GLY A 54 -15.87 -5.45 0.62
N TYR A 55 -15.11 -6.45 1.07
CA TYR A 55 -15.65 -7.57 1.85
C TYR A 55 -16.11 -7.10 3.23
N LEU A 56 -17.35 -7.39 3.60
CA LEU A 56 -17.89 -7.11 4.92
C LEU A 56 -17.38 -8.15 5.92
N LYS A 57 -16.65 -7.67 6.92
CA LYS A 57 -16.07 -8.52 7.97
C LYS A 57 -16.85 -8.37 9.27
N PRO A 58 -17.40 -9.48 9.82
CA PRO A 58 -18.15 -9.46 11.06
C PRO A 58 -17.22 -9.38 12.27
N ARG A 59 -17.58 -8.53 13.20
CA ARG A 59 -17.02 -8.45 14.54
C ARG A 59 -18.15 -8.60 15.54
N VAL A 60 -18.10 -9.65 16.34
CA VAL A 60 -19.16 -9.96 17.30
C VAL A 60 -18.90 -9.19 18.58
N GLN A 61 -19.81 -8.32 18.97
CA GLN A 61 -19.80 -7.61 20.24
C GLN A 61 -20.53 -8.45 21.27
N ILE A 62 -19.95 -8.55 22.46
CA ILE A 62 -20.48 -9.36 23.56
C ILE A 62 -20.64 -8.52 24.84
N GLU A 63 -21.43 -9.00 25.78
CA GLU A 63 -21.37 -8.50 27.15
C GLU A 63 -19.93 -8.65 27.66
N PRO A 64 -19.35 -7.60 28.30
CA PRO A 64 -17.96 -7.65 28.72
C PRO A 64 -17.70 -8.80 29.69
N ILE A 65 -16.73 -9.64 29.39
CA ILE A 65 -16.28 -10.76 30.23
C ILE A 65 -14.81 -10.64 30.58
N LYS A 66 -14.41 -11.18 31.72
CA LYS A 66 -12.98 -11.33 32.07
C LYS A 66 -12.49 -12.70 31.64
N LEU A 67 -11.44 -12.71 30.81
CA LEU A 67 -10.81 -13.93 30.31
C LEU A 67 -9.30 -13.73 30.18
N GLY A 68 -8.50 -14.60 30.81
CA GLY A 68 -7.04 -14.49 30.79
C GLY A 68 -6.53 -13.13 31.34
N GLY A 69 -7.13 -12.60 32.41
CA GLY A 69 -6.70 -11.35 33.05
C GLY A 69 -7.11 -10.05 32.33
N VAL A 70 -7.79 -10.13 31.17
CA VAL A 70 -8.26 -8.96 30.40
C VAL A 70 -9.77 -8.96 30.24
N THR A 71 -10.36 -7.77 30.06
CA THR A 71 -11.77 -7.64 29.70
C THR A 71 -11.92 -7.75 28.19
N ILE A 72 -12.80 -8.65 27.74
CA ILE A 72 -13.11 -8.91 26.34
C ILE A 72 -14.52 -8.41 26.07
N GLU A 73 -14.66 -7.58 25.03
CA GLU A 73 -15.91 -7.03 24.56
C GLU A 73 -16.22 -7.43 23.11
N PHE A 74 -15.22 -7.98 22.40
CA PHE A 74 -15.33 -8.34 21.00
C PHE A 74 -14.63 -9.66 20.68
N ALA A 75 -15.24 -10.42 19.77
CA ALA A 75 -14.64 -11.61 19.18
C ALA A 75 -14.69 -11.54 17.65
N THR A 76 -13.82 -12.29 16.98
CA THR A 76 -13.92 -12.44 15.52
C THR A 76 -15.16 -13.25 15.16
N GLY A 77 -15.92 -12.74 14.17
CA GLY A 77 -17.04 -13.46 13.57
C GLY A 77 -16.67 -14.29 12.34
N PHE A 78 -15.37 -14.44 12.05
CA PHE A 78 -14.79 -15.18 10.93
C PHE A 78 -15.23 -14.64 9.56
N ASN A 79 -16.41 -15.06 9.07
CA ASN A 79 -16.97 -14.71 7.78
C ASN A 79 -18.51 -14.68 7.84
N ALA A 80 -19.16 -14.33 6.73
CA ALA A 80 -20.60 -14.17 6.69
C ALA A 80 -21.36 -15.49 6.79
N ALA A 81 -20.85 -16.56 6.17
CA ALA A 81 -21.44 -17.88 6.29
C ALA A 81 -21.46 -18.34 7.75
N PHE A 82 -20.36 -18.12 8.48
CA PHE A 82 -20.30 -18.50 9.89
C PHE A 82 -21.38 -17.80 10.74
N ILE A 83 -21.58 -16.50 10.54
CA ILE A 83 -22.64 -15.74 11.23
C ILE A 83 -24.02 -16.26 10.87
N LYS A 84 -24.28 -16.45 9.56
CA LYS A 84 -25.58 -16.89 9.03
C LYS A 84 -25.92 -18.32 9.48
N ASP A 85 -25.01 -19.26 9.26
CA ASP A 85 -25.27 -20.68 9.43
C ASP A 85 -25.35 -21.10 10.92
N ASN A 86 -24.69 -20.36 11.79
CA ASN A 86 -24.75 -20.55 13.24
C ASN A 86 -25.77 -19.65 13.94
N PHE A 87 -26.60 -18.91 13.19
CA PHE A 87 -27.63 -18.01 13.73
C PHE A 87 -27.08 -17.07 14.81
N ILE A 88 -25.92 -16.44 14.52
CA ILE A 88 -25.31 -15.50 15.44
C ILE A 88 -25.98 -14.13 15.28
N GLY A 89 -26.70 -13.73 16.32
CA GLY A 89 -27.43 -12.46 16.43
C GLY A 89 -27.47 -12.00 17.87
N VAL A 90 -28.28 -10.96 18.13
CA VAL A 90 -28.47 -10.44 19.50
C VAL A 90 -29.09 -11.51 20.39
N GLY A 91 -28.49 -11.75 21.55
CA GLY A 91 -28.93 -12.75 22.51
C GLY A 91 -28.33 -14.14 22.32
N THR A 92 -27.56 -14.39 21.25
CA THR A 92 -26.80 -15.65 21.10
C THR A 92 -25.86 -15.87 22.28
N THR A 93 -25.84 -17.07 22.83
CA THR A 93 -24.82 -17.48 23.81
C THR A 93 -23.70 -18.24 23.11
N ILE A 94 -22.49 -17.74 23.21
CA ILE A 94 -21.29 -18.33 22.58
C ILE A 94 -20.28 -18.75 23.62
N GLN A 95 -19.50 -19.76 23.30
CA GLN A 95 -18.31 -20.14 24.01
C GLN A 95 -17.10 -19.49 23.33
N LEU A 96 -16.38 -18.68 24.09
CA LEU A 96 -15.16 -18.01 23.64
C LEU A 96 -13.93 -18.71 24.15
N ILE A 97 -12.90 -18.71 23.32
CA ILE A 97 -11.57 -19.16 23.66
C ILE A 97 -10.57 -18.06 23.33
N ARG A 98 -9.60 -17.85 24.22
CA ARG A 98 -8.47 -16.97 24.00
C ARG A 98 -7.20 -17.81 23.99
N SER A 99 -6.70 -18.12 22.81
CA SER A 99 -5.49 -18.89 22.63
C SER A 99 -4.26 -17.99 22.58
N GLY A 100 -3.31 -18.22 23.47
CA GLY A 100 -1.99 -17.61 23.43
C GLY A 100 -2.01 -16.08 23.47
N ASP A 101 -2.77 -15.50 24.40
CA ASP A 101 -2.84 -14.04 24.64
C ASP A 101 -3.20 -13.16 23.43
N VAL A 102 -3.74 -13.74 22.36
CA VAL A 102 -3.96 -13.02 21.11
C VAL A 102 -5.45 -12.62 20.98
N ILE A 103 -6.10 -13.03 19.95
CA ILE A 103 -7.45 -12.58 19.59
C ILE A 103 -8.48 -13.61 20.08
N PRO A 104 -9.48 -13.20 20.90
CA PRO A 104 -10.56 -14.09 21.27
C PRO A 104 -11.35 -14.50 20.03
N TYR A 105 -11.69 -15.78 19.93
CA TYR A 105 -12.55 -16.28 18.86
C TYR A 105 -13.65 -17.18 19.40
N ILE A 106 -14.71 -17.31 18.62
CA ILE A 106 -15.87 -18.15 18.95
C ILE A 106 -15.50 -19.60 18.69
N GLN A 107 -15.49 -20.42 19.74
CA GLN A 107 -15.25 -21.86 19.63
C GLN A 107 -16.53 -22.60 19.24
N SER A 108 -17.66 -22.25 19.87
CA SER A 108 -18.95 -22.83 19.60
C SER A 108 -20.08 -21.88 19.91
N VAL A 109 -21.24 -22.12 19.31
CA VAL A 109 -22.50 -21.47 19.64
C VAL A 109 -23.29 -22.41 20.56
N ILE A 110 -23.62 -21.97 21.77
CA ILE A 110 -24.32 -22.76 22.77
C ILE A 110 -25.84 -22.59 22.58
N VAL A 111 -26.30 -21.35 22.47
CA VAL A 111 -27.70 -21.01 22.21
C VAL A 111 -27.76 -20.04 21.05
N PRO A 112 -28.27 -20.45 19.88
CA PRO A 112 -28.39 -19.57 18.72
C PRO A 112 -29.50 -18.52 18.95
N ALA A 113 -29.41 -17.40 18.24
CA ALA A 113 -30.51 -16.44 18.13
C ALA A 113 -31.64 -16.98 17.20
N PRO A 114 -32.85 -16.40 17.27
CA PRO A 114 -33.90 -16.74 16.32
C PRO A 114 -33.53 -16.47 14.85
N GLU A 115 -32.71 -15.45 14.63
CA GLU A 115 -32.19 -15.08 13.31
C GLU A 115 -30.78 -14.50 13.41
N PRO A 116 -29.93 -14.71 12.38
CA PRO A 116 -28.58 -14.15 12.34
C PRO A 116 -28.62 -12.66 12.08
N LYS A 117 -27.75 -11.88 12.74
CA LYS A 117 -27.65 -10.45 12.46
C LYS A 117 -26.72 -10.17 11.27
N MET A 118 -27.32 -10.18 10.09
CA MET A 118 -26.65 -9.79 8.84
C MET A 118 -26.55 -8.25 8.70
N PRO A 119 -25.70 -7.70 7.82
CA PRO A 119 -25.59 -6.25 7.64
C PRO A 119 -26.88 -5.66 7.04
N SER A 120 -27.17 -4.41 7.39
CA SER A 120 -28.32 -3.66 6.85
C SER A 120 -28.04 -2.99 5.50
N VAL A 121 -26.78 -2.92 5.08
CA VAL A 121 -26.39 -2.37 3.78
C VAL A 121 -26.55 -3.42 2.68
N SER A 122 -26.74 -2.97 1.43
CA SER A 122 -26.81 -3.87 0.27
C SER A 122 -25.50 -4.61 0.07
N TYR A 123 -25.58 -5.94 -0.08
CA TYR A 123 -24.42 -6.80 -0.27
C TYR A 123 -24.72 -7.93 -1.22
N ILE A 124 -23.68 -8.50 -1.80
CA ILE A 124 -23.71 -9.69 -2.62
C ILE A 124 -22.82 -10.78 -2.00
N TRP A 125 -23.21 -12.03 -2.17
CA TRP A 125 -22.37 -13.17 -1.80
C TRP A 125 -21.28 -13.38 -2.86
N ASN A 126 -20.09 -13.77 -2.41
CA ASN A 126 -19.06 -14.22 -3.33
C ASN A 126 -19.41 -15.62 -3.91
N ASP A 127 -18.68 -16.05 -4.93
CA ASP A 127 -18.90 -17.32 -5.63
C ASP A 127 -18.92 -18.56 -4.70
N THR A 128 -18.21 -18.50 -3.58
CA THR A 128 -18.11 -19.60 -2.61
C THR A 128 -19.19 -19.57 -1.54
N TYR A 129 -20.02 -18.54 -1.50
CA TYR A 129 -21.03 -18.30 -0.46
C TYR A 129 -20.46 -18.30 0.98
N VAL A 130 -19.19 -17.92 1.14
CA VAL A 130 -18.52 -17.81 2.44
C VAL A 130 -18.46 -16.37 2.92
N ASP A 131 -18.11 -15.46 2.02
CA ASP A 131 -17.98 -14.03 2.30
C ASP A 131 -19.05 -13.23 1.54
N ILE A 132 -19.41 -12.07 2.10
CA ILE A 132 -20.27 -11.08 1.44
C ILE A 132 -19.45 -9.81 1.16
N MET A 133 -19.84 -9.09 0.12
CA MET A 133 -19.20 -7.85 -0.34
C MET A 133 -20.24 -6.75 -0.46
N LEU A 134 -19.84 -5.52 -0.22
CA LEU A 134 -20.66 -4.35 -0.57
C LEU A 134 -20.97 -4.38 -2.08
N GLU A 135 -22.21 -4.11 -2.43
CA GLU A 135 -22.65 -4.02 -3.84
C GLU A 135 -21.93 -2.87 -4.56
N ASN A 136 -21.74 -1.73 -3.90
CA ASN A 136 -21.07 -0.53 -4.43
C ASN A 136 -19.78 -0.23 -3.65
N ALA A 137 -18.89 -1.21 -3.53
CA ALA A 137 -17.66 -1.09 -2.74
C ALA A 137 -16.75 0.07 -3.18
N ALA A 138 -16.69 0.38 -4.48
CA ALA A 138 -15.84 1.44 -5.01
C ALA A 138 -16.25 2.85 -4.55
N GLU A 139 -17.52 3.05 -4.18
CA GLU A 139 -18.07 4.32 -3.74
C GLU A 139 -18.14 4.45 -2.21
N ASP A 140 -17.87 3.36 -1.50
CA ASP A 140 -17.96 3.35 -0.03
C ASP A 140 -16.80 4.16 0.60
N PRO A 141 -17.09 5.18 1.42
CA PRO A 141 -16.07 6.03 2.02
C PRO A 141 -15.05 5.26 2.88
N THR A 142 -15.47 4.19 3.55
CA THR A 142 -14.59 3.36 4.38
C THR A 142 -13.65 2.52 3.52
N VAL A 143 -14.13 2.00 2.39
CA VAL A 143 -13.31 1.27 1.42
C VAL A 143 -12.27 2.20 0.80
N ILE A 144 -12.68 3.39 0.38
CA ILE A 144 -11.78 4.42 -0.18
C ILE A 144 -10.70 4.79 0.84
N GLU A 145 -11.08 5.13 2.08
CA GLU A 145 -10.14 5.49 3.15
C GLU A 145 -9.13 4.36 3.42
N LYS A 146 -9.62 3.10 3.48
CA LYS A 146 -8.75 1.93 3.71
C LYS A 146 -7.79 1.66 2.55
N ASN A 147 -8.21 1.86 1.30
CA ASN A 147 -7.35 1.72 0.13
C ASN A 147 -6.24 2.78 0.15
N ILE A 148 -6.58 4.04 0.36
CA ILE A 148 -5.59 5.14 0.42
C ILE A 148 -4.63 4.90 1.60
N THR A 149 -5.15 4.60 2.78
CA THR A 149 -4.32 4.30 3.97
C THR A 149 -3.41 3.09 3.73
N GLY A 150 -3.95 2.06 3.08
CA GLY A 150 -3.23 0.83 2.73
C GLY A 150 -2.07 1.10 1.78
N PHE A 151 -2.28 1.94 0.77
CA PHE A 151 -1.25 2.33 -0.18
C PHE A 151 -0.07 3.03 0.50
N PHE A 152 -0.33 4.12 1.22
CA PHE A 152 0.74 4.91 1.85
C PHE A 152 1.46 4.14 2.96
N ARG A 153 0.74 3.29 3.69
CA ARG A 153 1.36 2.36 4.66
C ARG A 153 2.23 1.33 3.95
N GLY A 154 1.77 0.77 2.83
CA GLY A 154 2.47 -0.24 2.04
C GLY A 154 3.81 0.27 1.51
N ILE A 155 3.89 1.51 1.06
CA ILE A 155 5.15 2.14 0.63
C ILE A 155 5.95 2.75 1.79
N GLY A 156 5.46 2.68 3.03
CA GLY A 156 6.18 3.11 4.24
C GLY A 156 6.15 4.62 4.52
N VAL A 157 5.13 5.35 4.07
CA VAL A 157 4.96 6.77 4.40
C VAL A 157 4.45 6.90 5.84
N GLU A 158 5.18 7.65 6.64
CA GLU A 158 4.79 7.93 8.01
C GLU A 158 3.74 9.06 8.11
N LYS A 159 3.00 9.07 9.23
CA LYS A 159 2.00 10.09 9.58
C LYS A 159 0.73 10.12 8.72
N LEU A 160 0.61 9.30 7.69
CA LEU A 160 -0.64 9.10 6.94
C LEU A 160 -1.47 7.94 7.54
N SER A 161 -1.87 8.12 8.81
CA SER A 161 -2.82 7.22 9.46
C SER A 161 -4.24 7.41 8.90
N SER A 162 -5.14 6.45 9.17
CA SER A 162 -6.56 6.51 8.79
C SER A 162 -7.20 7.86 9.15
N GLY A 163 -6.98 8.37 10.38
CA GLY A 163 -7.53 9.67 10.80
C GLY A 163 -6.99 10.87 9.99
N ASN A 164 -5.75 10.83 9.53
CA ASN A 164 -5.19 11.88 8.69
C ASN A 164 -5.66 11.74 7.24
N ILE A 165 -5.76 10.53 6.71
CA ILE A 165 -6.36 10.27 5.40
C ILE A 165 -7.82 10.73 5.38
N SER A 166 -8.60 10.46 6.43
CA SER A 166 -9.99 10.94 6.55
C SER A 166 -10.11 12.47 6.45
N LYS A 167 -9.14 13.23 7.02
CA LYS A 167 -9.10 14.69 6.87
C LYS A 167 -8.80 15.12 5.43
N LEU A 168 -7.88 14.44 4.75
CA LEU A 168 -7.55 14.71 3.35
C LEU A 168 -8.75 14.45 2.44
N ILE A 169 -9.45 13.33 2.63
CA ILE A 169 -10.67 12.99 1.88
C ILE A 169 -11.74 14.07 2.08
N LYS A 170 -11.97 14.52 3.32
CA LYS A 170 -12.93 15.59 3.61
C LYS A 170 -12.55 16.93 2.99
N ALA A 171 -11.28 17.17 2.73
CA ALA A 171 -10.78 18.36 2.04
C ALA A 171 -10.79 18.22 0.51
N GLY A 172 -11.28 17.10 -0.04
CA GLY A 172 -11.43 16.88 -1.47
C GLY A 172 -10.35 16.02 -2.11
N TYR A 173 -9.36 15.55 -1.36
CA TYR A 173 -8.29 14.66 -1.85
C TYR A 173 -8.73 13.20 -1.65
N GLY A 174 -9.57 12.70 -2.55
CA GLY A 174 -10.28 11.42 -2.41
C GLY A 174 -9.59 10.21 -3.02
N SER A 175 -8.39 10.35 -3.57
CA SER A 175 -7.64 9.27 -4.19
C SER A 175 -6.15 9.31 -3.85
N VAL A 176 -5.46 8.21 -4.11
CA VAL A 176 -3.99 8.13 -3.99
C VAL A 176 -3.33 9.17 -4.91
N GLN A 177 -3.85 9.32 -6.13
CA GLN A 177 -3.33 10.26 -7.13
C GLN A 177 -3.45 11.70 -6.66
N ASP A 178 -4.60 12.07 -6.07
CA ASP A 178 -4.81 13.43 -5.54
C ASP A 178 -3.78 13.76 -4.46
N ILE A 179 -3.55 12.82 -3.53
CA ILE A 179 -2.61 13.02 -2.42
C ILE A 179 -1.16 13.05 -2.89
N ILE A 180 -0.79 12.24 -3.89
CA ILE A 180 0.56 12.29 -4.50
C ILE A 180 0.78 13.64 -5.20
N GLY A 181 -0.27 14.20 -5.80
CA GLY A 181 -0.23 15.49 -6.50
C GLY A 181 -0.21 16.72 -5.60
N MET A 182 -0.45 16.57 -4.28
CA MET A 182 -0.44 17.70 -3.34
C MET A 182 0.94 18.32 -3.21
N SER A 183 0.96 19.65 -3.13
CA SER A 183 2.13 20.42 -2.71
C SER A 183 2.26 20.45 -1.18
N GLU A 184 3.39 20.88 -0.65
CA GLU A 184 3.55 21.09 0.80
C GLU A 184 2.54 22.12 1.33
N GLU A 185 2.25 23.17 0.54
CA GLU A 185 1.27 24.21 0.88
C GLU A 185 -0.16 23.64 1.00
N ASP A 186 -0.54 22.70 0.14
CA ASP A 186 -1.86 22.05 0.22
C ASP A 186 -2.05 21.34 1.55
N PHE A 187 -1.01 20.65 2.05
CA PHE A 187 -1.08 20.01 3.39
C PHE A 187 -1.26 21.04 4.51
N LEU A 188 -0.68 22.24 4.40
CA LEU A 188 -0.83 23.29 5.42
C LEU A 188 -2.25 23.85 5.52
N HIS A 189 -3.02 23.79 4.42
CA HIS A 189 -4.42 24.21 4.41
C HIS A 189 -5.36 23.19 5.08
N ILE A 190 -4.88 21.99 5.41
CA ILE A 190 -5.67 20.95 6.06
C ILE A 190 -5.65 21.13 7.59
N GLY A 191 -6.80 21.18 8.21
CA GLY A 191 -6.91 21.34 9.66
C GLY A 191 -6.16 20.26 10.46
N GLY A 192 -5.22 20.71 11.31
CA GLY A 192 -4.39 19.82 12.14
C GLY A 192 -3.07 19.38 11.54
N PHE A 193 -2.75 19.83 10.31
CA PHE A 193 -1.40 19.69 9.75
C PHE A 193 -0.61 21.00 10.01
N LYS A 194 0.49 20.91 10.71
CA LYS A 194 1.42 22.03 10.96
C LYS A 194 2.67 21.85 10.11
N ASP A 195 3.47 22.91 9.94
CA ASP A 195 4.65 22.96 9.07
C ASP A 195 5.53 21.71 9.15
N LYS A 196 5.95 21.31 10.34
CA LYS A 196 6.78 20.11 10.53
C LYS A 196 6.11 18.82 10.05
N MET A 197 4.80 18.72 10.18
CA MET A 197 4.05 17.54 9.78
C MET A 197 3.80 17.55 8.28
N ALA A 198 3.40 18.67 7.70
CA ALA A 198 3.21 18.86 6.27
C ALA A 198 4.51 18.55 5.50
N ASN A 199 5.62 19.14 5.91
CA ASN A 199 6.93 18.86 5.33
C ASN A 199 7.32 17.39 5.43
N LYS A 200 7.14 16.76 6.62
CA LYS A 200 7.47 15.34 6.82
C LYS A 200 6.63 14.42 5.94
N ILE A 201 5.35 14.71 5.76
CA ILE A 201 4.46 13.91 4.90
C ILE A 201 4.85 14.12 3.44
N TYR A 202 4.96 15.37 2.98
CA TYR A 202 5.29 15.69 1.61
C TYR A 202 6.64 15.07 1.19
N SER A 203 7.70 15.35 1.93
CA SER A 203 9.02 14.78 1.65
C SER A 203 9.04 13.25 1.77
N GLY A 204 8.30 12.71 2.74
CA GLY A 204 8.14 11.27 2.92
C GLY A 204 7.45 10.60 1.73
N ILE A 205 6.40 11.19 1.17
CA ILE A 205 5.73 10.69 -0.04
C ILE A 205 6.72 10.65 -1.20
N GLN A 206 7.41 11.76 -1.48
CA GLN A 206 8.36 11.83 -2.60
C GLN A 206 9.47 10.79 -2.47
N GLN A 207 10.09 10.69 -1.29
CA GLN A 207 11.16 9.73 -1.03
C GLN A 207 10.67 8.28 -1.15
N LYS A 208 9.52 7.96 -0.52
CA LYS A 208 9.00 6.60 -0.50
C LYS A 208 8.49 6.13 -1.87
N LEU A 209 7.92 7.01 -2.68
CA LEU A 209 7.56 6.70 -4.06
C LEU A 209 8.80 6.47 -4.92
N HIS A 210 9.86 7.27 -4.72
CA HIS A 210 11.13 7.06 -5.40
C HIS A 210 11.74 5.69 -5.06
N ASP A 211 11.74 5.32 -3.77
CA ASP A 211 12.37 4.08 -3.30
C ASP A 211 11.53 2.81 -3.55
N ALA A 212 10.20 2.96 -3.65
CA ALA A 212 9.29 1.84 -3.81
C ALA A 212 9.58 1.03 -5.09
N SER A 213 9.64 -0.29 -4.96
CA SER A 213 9.71 -1.20 -6.09
C SER A 213 8.38 -1.23 -6.86
N ILE A 214 8.41 -1.67 -8.13
CA ILE A 214 7.18 -1.88 -8.89
C ILE A 214 6.26 -2.89 -8.21
N VAL A 215 6.81 -3.92 -7.57
CA VAL A 215 6.08 -4.95 -6.81
C VAL A 215 5.38 -4.33 -5.60
N THR A 216 6.06 -3.47 -4.86
CA THR A 216 5.50 -2.74 -3.71
C THR A 216 4.35 -1.82 -4.16
N LEU A 217 4.51 -1.11 -5.29
CA LEU A 217 3.44 -0.28 -5.86
C LEU A 217 2.24 -1.10 -6.32
N MET A 218 2.47 -2.26 -6.96
CA MET A 218 1.40 -3.17 -7.36
C MET A 218 0.61 -3.67 -6.15
N ALA A 219 1.28 -4.15 -5.11
CA ALA A 219 0.63 -4.63 -3.90
C ALA A 219 -0.10 -3.51 -3.14
N GLY A 220 0.53 -2.32 -3.04
CA GLY A 220 -0.02 -1.15 -2.37
C GLY A 220 -1.24 -0.57 -3.06
N SER A 221 -1.26 -0.55 -4.40
CA SER A 221 -2.38 0.00 -5.20
C SER A 221 -3.70 -0.75 -4.99
N ASN A 222 -3.66 -1.99 -4.54
CA ASN A 222 -4.81 -2.89 -4.42
C ASN A 222 -5.59 -3.14 -5.73
N ILE A 223 -5.07 -2.73 -6.87
CA ILE A 223 -5.73 -2.88 -8.17
C ILE A 223 -5.92 -4.35 -8.54
N PHE A 224 -4.95 -5.20 -8.19
CA PHE A 224 -5.02 -6.64 -8.46
C PHE A 224 -5.99 -7.38 -7.53
N GLY A 225 -6.48 -6.71 -6.47
CA GLY A 225 -7.50 -7.22 -5.58
C GLY A 225 -7.00 -8.21 -4.53
N ARG A 226 -7.97 -8.83 -3.85
CA ARG A 226 -7.72 -9.77 -2.75
C ARG A 226 -6.87 -10.94 -3.18
N GLY A 227 -5.85 -11.26 -2.38
CA GLY A 227 -4.97 -12.39 -2.60
C GLY A 227 -3.66 -12.07 -3.32
N PHE A 228 -3.50 -10.85 -3.86
CA PHE A 228 -2.25 -10.38 -4.44
C PHE A 228 -1.42 -9.61 -3.41
N SER A 229 -0.78 -10.37 -2.52
CA SER A 229 0.25 -9.84 -1.63
C SER A 229 1.54 -9.58 -2.41
N GLU A 230 2.44 -8.81 -1.80
CA GLU A 230 3.77 -8.52 -2.35
C GLU A 230 4.50 -9.80 -2.75
N LYS A 231 4.52 -10.83 -1.91
CA LYS A 231 5.14 -12.14 -2.21
C LYS A 231 4.56 -12.81 -3.45
N LYS A 232 3.23 -12.76 -3.64
CA LYS A 232 2.58 -13.37 -4.79
C LYS A 232 2.86 -12.61 -6.09
N ILE A 233 2.88 -11.28 -6.01
CA ILE A 233 3.25 -10.41 -7.14
C ILE A 233 4.72 -10.59 -7.47
N GLU A 234 5.59 -10.64 -6.47
CA GLU A 234 7.02 -10.89 -6.64
C GLU A 234 7.30 -12.21 -7.36
N LEU A 235 6.57 -13.27 -7.00
CA LEU A 235 6.67 -14.56 -7.71
C LEU A 235 6.35 -14.40 -9.19
N ILE A 236 5.26 -13.74 -9.56
CA ILE A 236 4.90 -13.49 -10.96
C ILE A 236 5.98 -12.67 -11.67
N MET A 237 6.43 -11.59 -11.03
CA MET A 237 7.40 -10.67 -11.63
C MET A 237 8.81 -11.26 -11.76
N ASN A 238 9.15 -12.27 -10.96
CA ASN A 238 10.42 -13.01 -11.09
C ASN A 238 10.37 -14.05 -12.21
N GLU A 239 9.24 -14.75 -12.36
CA GLU A 239 9.05 -15.74 -13.43
C GLU A 239 8.83 -15.07 -14.81
N ILE A 240 8.09 -13.93 -14.84
CA ILE A 240 7.78 -13.22 -16.08
C ILE A 240 8.11 -11.72 -15.92
N PRO A 241 9.39 -11.32 -15.94
CA PRO A 241 9.82 -9.95 -15.61
C PRO A 241 9.21 -8.86 -16.49
N ASN A 242 8.87 -9.17 -17.74
CA ASN A 242 8.35 -8.24 -18.74
C ASN A 242 6.82 -8.26 -18.89
N ILE A 243 6.09 -8.98 -18.02
CA ILE A 243 4.64 -9.18 -18.18
C ILE A 243 3.84 -7.87 -18.25
N LEU A 244 4.28 -6.83 -17.55
CA LEU A 244 3.62 -5.52 -17.54
C LEU A 244 3.76 -4.76 -18.85
N ILE A 245 4.84 -5.00 -19.59
CA ILE A 245 5.23 -4.22 -20.78
C ILE A 245 5.18 -5.01 -22.07
N SER A 246 5.07 -6.34 -22.00
CA SER A 246 4.96 -7.17 -23.20
C SER A 246 3.69 -6.84 -23.99
N ASN A 247 3.78 -6.94 -25.32
CA ASN A 247 2.67 -6.78 -26.25
C ASN A 247 1.82 -8.06 -26.41
N ASP A 248 2.07 -9.08 -25.57
CA ASP A 248 1.32 -10.32 -25.58
C ASP A 248 -0.16 -10.09 -25.33
N SER A 249 -0.99 -10.89 -25.95
CA SER A 249 -2.43 -10.86 -25.69
C SER A 249 -2.74 -11.18 -24.24
N ILE A 250 -3.91 -10.75 -23.76
CA ILE A 250 -4.37 -11.06 -22.39
C ILE A 250 -4.40 -12.58 -22.17
N GLN A 251 -4.85 -13.35 -23.16
CA GLN A 251 -4.91 -14.82 -23.10
C GLN A 251 -3.51 -15.44 -22.91
N HIS A 252 -2.50 -14.97 -23.65
CA HIS A 252 -1.13 -15.44 -23.47
C HIS A 252 -0.59 -15.09 -22.08
N LYS A 253 -0.89 -13.88 -21.56
CA LYS A 253 -0.51 -13.50 -20.21
C LYS A 253 -1.19 -14.35 -19.14
N ILE A 254 -2.49 -14.67 -19.32
CA ILE A 254 -3.23 -15.57 -18.42
C ILE A 254 -2.59 -16.97 -18.44
N GLN A 255 -2.30 -17.50 -19.62
CA GLN A 255 -1.67 -18.82 -19.76
C GLN A 255 -0.30 -18.82 -19.05
N ALA A 256 0.56 -17.87 -19.36
CA ALA A 256 1.91 -17.79 -18.78
C ALA A 256 1.88 -17.68 -17.24
N VAL A 257 0.97 -16.87 -16.69
CA VAL A 257 0.81 -16.77 -15.22
C VAL A 257 0.23 -18.04 -14.62
N SER A 258 -0.68 -18.73 -15.30
CA SER A 258 -1.27 -19.99 -14.81
C SER A 258 -0.30 -21.17 -14.75
N GLU A 259 0.79 -21.11 -15.51
CA GLU A 259 1.88 -22.10 -15.51
C GLU A 259 2.82 -21.94 -14.29
N ILE A 260 2.76 -20.81 -13.60
CA ILE A 260 3.57 -20.56 -12.40
C ILE A 260 3.04 -21.44 -11.25
N LYS A 261 3.93 -22.20 -10.62
CA LYS A 261 3.58 -23.07 -9.48
C LYS A 261 2.89 -22.26 -8.36
N GLY A 262 1.66 -22.69 -8.00
CA GLY A 262 0.84 -22.02 -6.99
C GLY A 262 -0.10 -20.95 -7.52
N MET A 263 -0.16 -20.76 -8.86
CA MET A 263 -1.14 -19.89 -9.51
C MET A 263 -2.29 -20.72 -10.09
N ALA A 264 -3.51 -20.45 -9.62
CA ALA A 264 -4.72 -21.00 -10.23
C ALA A 264 -5.17 -20.10 -11.40
N THR A 265 -5.85 -20.66 -12.40
CA THR A 265 -6.36 -19.94 -13.57
C THR A 265 -7.15 -18.69 -13.21
N LYS A 266 -8.08 -18.76 -12.24
CA LYS A 266 -8.83 -17.58 -11.75
C LYS A 266 -7.91 -16.46 -11.23
N SER A 267 -6.79 -16.82 -10.58
CA SER A 267 -5.80 -15.81 -10.13
C SER A 267 -5.03 -15.21 -11.32
N ALA A 268 -4.67 -16.05 -12.29
CA ALA A 268 -3.99 -15.59 -13.51
C ALA A 268 -4.87 -14.60 -14.30
N GLU A 269 -6.15 -14.91 -14.47
CA GLU A 269 -7.14 -14.03 -15.10
C GLU A 269 -7.26 -12.71 -14.34
N ALA A 270 -7.47 -12.76 -13.02
CA ALA A 270 -7.61 -11.58 -12.19
C ALA A 270 -6.36 -10.66 -12.28
N PHE A 271 -5.17 -11.26 -12.35
CA PHE A 271 -3.93 -10.51 -12.52
C PHE A 271 -3.81 -9.88 -13.92
N ALA A 272 -3.92 -10.68 -14.96
CA ALA A 272 -3.68 -10.24 -16.33
C ALA A 272 -4.65 -9.15 -16.79
N CYS A 273 -5.94 -9.28 -16.43
CA CYS A 273 -6.98 -8.29 -16.75
C CYS A 273 -6.75 -6.93 -16.07
N LYS A 274 -5.99 -6.89 -14.98
CA LYS A 274 -5.74 -5.65 -14.21
C LYS A 274 -4.43 -4.94 -14.57
N ILE A 275 -3.61 -5.51 -15.45
CA ILE A 275 -2.35 -4.91 -15.87
C ILE A 275 -2.56 -3.52 -16.48
N GLN A 276 -3.56 -3.36 -17.35
CA GLN A 276 -3.81 -2.06 -18.01
C GLN A 276 -4.25 -0.99 -17.00
N GLU A 277 -5.16 -1.34 -16.09
CA GLU A 277 -5.60 -0.44 -15.02
C GLU A 277 -4.43 0.02 -14.13
N PHE A 278 -3.49 -0.90 -13.82
CA PHE A 278 -2.29 -0.56 -13.06
C PHE A 278 -1.35 0.38 -13.83
N LYS A 279 -1.19 0.18 -15.14
CA LYS A 279 -0.41 1.11 -15.99
C LYS A 279 -1.02 2.51 -15.98
N GLU A 280 -2.33 2.62 -16.09
CA GLU A 280 -3.06 3.90 -16.00
C GLU A 280 -2.89 4.56 -14.62
N PHE A 281 -2.93 3.76 -13.55
CA PHE A 281 -2.62 4.26 -12.21
C PHE A 281 -1.20 4.85 -12.13
N LEU A 282 -0.19 4.15 -12.65
CA LEU A 282 1.17 4.67 -12.70
C LEU A 282 1.27 5.98 -13.50
N CYS A 283 0.58 6.08 -14.64
CA CYS A 283 0.55 7.31 -15.41
C CYS A 283 -0.08 8.47 -14.63
N LYS A 284 -1.21 8.24 -13.98
CA LYS A 284 -1.89 9.26 -13.15
C LYS A 284 -1.04 9.72 -11.95
N CYS A 285 -0.17 8.84 -11.45
CA CYS A 285 0.76 9.14 -10.35
C CYS A 285 2.12 9.68 -10.84
N ASN A 286 2.35 9.86 -12.13
CA ASN A 286 3.66 10.18 -12.75
C ASN A 286 4.77 9.15 -12.41
N LEU A 287 4.41 7.87 -12.28
CA LEU A 287 5.30 6.77 -11.92
C LEU A 287 5.56 5.78 -13.07
N GLN A 288 5.20 6.12 -14.32
CA GLN A 288 5.37 5.25 -15.50
C GLN A 288 6.83 4.86 -15.76
N TYR A 289 7.78 5.67 -15.33
CA TYR A 289 9.21 5.36 -15.42
C TYR A 289 9.60 4.08 -14.66
N LYS A 290 8.84 3.69 -13.65
CA LYS A 290 9.03 2.45 -12.90
C LYS A 290 8.82 1.18 -13.73
N LEU A 291 8.09 1.25 -14.85
CA LEU A 291 7.91 0.14 -15.79
C LEU A 291 9.19 -0.16 -16.58
N GLN A 292 9.96 0.86 -16.92
CA GLN A 292 11.17 0.74 -17.74
C GLN A 292 12.36 0.15 -16.94
N TYR A 293 12.39 0.40 -15.64
CA TYR A 293 13.49 0.01 -14.76
C TYR A 293 13.76 -1.51 -14.72
N LYS A 294 12.74 -2.37 -14.91
CA LYS A 294 12.92 -3.85 -14.92
C LYS A 294 13.38 -4.43 -16.27
N LEU A 295 13.18 -3.74 -17.38
CA LEU A 295 13.67 -4.19 -18.69
C LEU A 295 15.20 -4.27 -18.72
N GLU A 296 15.88 -3.35 -18.08
CA GLU A 296 17.33 -3.28 -18.04
C GLU A 296 17.94 -4.38 -17.15
N LEU A 297 17.24 -4.79 -16.08
CA LEU A 297 17.66 -5.91 -15.21
C LEU A 297 17.43 -7.29 -15.84
N ALA A 298 16.41 -7.45 -16.68
CA ALA A 298 16.11 -8.72 -17.34
C ALA A 298 17.08 -9.04 -18.49
N ASN A 299 17.71 -8.02 -19.06
CA ASN A 299 18.68 -8.14 -20.16
C ASN A 299 20.14 -8.27 -19.70
N SER A 300 20.39 -8.18 -18.39
CA SER A 300 21.75 -8.41 -17.82
C SER A 300 21.88 -9.84 -17.31
N ASP A 301 22.84 -10.58 -17.85
CA ASP A 301 23.17 -11.96 -17.48
C ASP A 301 23.27 -12.22 -15.97
N LYS A 302 22.81 -13.42 -15.57
CA LYS A 302 22.67 -13.95 -14.21
C LYS A 302 23.93 -14.05 -13.34
N SER A 303 24.91 -13.22 -13.52
CA SER A 303 26.14 -13.28 -12.70
C SER A 303 26.85 -11.94 -12.59
N LYS A 304 26.32 -11.04 -11.76
CA LYS A 304 27.14 -9.99 -11.12
C LYS A 304 26.33 -9.28 -10.03
N GLU A 305 26.95 -9.12 -8.86
CA GLU A 305 26.50 -8.26 -7.77
C GLU A 305 26.09 -6.88 -8.27
N LEU A 306 24.94 -6.42 -7.77
CA LEU A 306 24.34 -5.12 -8.07
C LEU A 306 25.28 -3.96 -7.72
N THR A 307 26.05 -3.52 -8.68
CA THR A 307 26.58 -2.17 -8.69
C THR A 307 25.64 -1.30 -9.51
N TYR A 308 25.02 -0.36 -8.85
CA TYR A 308 24.12 0.63 -9.44
C TYR A 308 24.90 1.56 -10.38
N THR A 309 24.86 1.28 -11.67
CA THR A 309 25.24 2.26 -12.69
C THR A 309 24.35 2.08 -13.89
N LYS A 310 23.31 2.92 -14.05
CA LYS A 310 22.91 3.38 -15.35
C LYS A 310 22.10 4.67 -15.35
N GLU A 311 22.42 5.44 -16.34
CA GLU A 311 22.07 6.80 -16.65
C GLU A 311 20.58 7.10 -16.52
N ILE A 312 20.14 7.28 -15.27
CA ILE A 312 19.01 8.14 -14.96
C ILE A 312 19.47 9.50 -15.47
N HIS A 313 18.64 10.13 -16.33
CA HIS A 313 18.97 11.49 -16.77
C HIS A 313 19.40 12.31 -15.54
N PRO A 314 20.52 13.05 -15.59
CA PRO A 314 21.08 13.73 -14.40
C PRO A 314 20.11 14.65 -13.67
N LEU A 315 19.02 15.05 -14.34
CA LEU A 315 17.97 15.91 -13.79
C LEU A 315 16.74 15.18 -13.27
N THR A 316 16.63 13.86 -13.41
CA THR A 316 15.48 13.09 -12.91
C THR A 316 15.33 13.29 -11.40
N GLY A 317 14.12 13.68 -10.95
CA GLY A 317 13.85 13.99 -9.55
C GLY A 317 14.48 15.27 -9.02
N LYS A 318 15.28 15.99 -9.84
CA LYS A 318 15.89 17.27 -9.46
C LYS A 318 14.95 18.43 -9.72
N THR A 319 15.05 19.48 -8.94
CA THR A 319 14.27 20.70 -9.16
C THR A 319 15.06 21.65 -10.06
N VAL A 320 14.49 21.98 -11.21
CA VAL A 320 15.02 22.96 -12.16
C VAL A 320 14.08 24.17 -12.17
N VAL A 321 14.62 25.38 -12.04
CA VAL A 321 13.83 26.61 -12.04
C VAL A 321 14.12 27.41 -13.31
N LEU A 322 13.06 27.72 -14.06
CA LEU A 322 13.15 28.58 -15.24
C LEU A 322 12.96 30.05 -14.84
N THR A 323 13.80 30.94 -15.34
CA THR A 323 13.68 32.39 -15.12
C THR A 323 13.90 33.20 -16.40
N GLY A 324 13.05 34.18 -16.64
CA GLY A 324 13.09 34.97 -17.87
C GLY A 324 12.67 34.23 -19.15
N THR A 325 12.26 32.98 -19.04
CA THR A 325 11.80 32.14 -20.15
C THR A 325 10.66 31.22 -19.70
N ARG A 326 9.79 30.85 -20.67
CA ARG A 326 8.78 29.79 -20.55
C ARG A 326 8.89 28.86 -21.76
N ASP A 327 10.12 28.47 -22.09
CA ASP A 327 10.38 27.57 -23.20
C ASP A 327 9.60 26.27 -23.04
N LYS A 328 8.67 26.02 -23.98
CA LYS A 328 7.79 24.84 -23.92
C LYS A 328 8.57 23.55 -24.07
N THR A 329 9.62 23.56 -24.90
CA THR A 329 10.46 22.37 -25.15
C THR A 329 11.14 21.93 -23.87
N ILE A 330 11.69 22.88 -23.08
CA ILE A 330 12.33 22.58 -21.78
C ILE A 330 11.28 22.10 -20.78
N VAL A 331 10.10 22.73 -20.71
CA VAL A 331 9.04 22.34 -19.77
C VAL A 331 8.54 20.93 -20.08
N GLU A 332 8.30 20.59 -21.33
CA GLU A 332 7.91 19.25 -21.78
C GLU A 332 9.02 18.23 -21.47
N PHE A 333 10.25 18.54 -21.82
CA PHE A 333 11.40 17.69 -21.53
C PHE A 333 11.56 17.40 -20.03
N LEU A 334 11.51 18.43 -19.16
CA LEU A 334 11.57 18.24 -17.71
C LEU A 334 10.46 17.33 -17.19
N LYS A 335 9.26 17.46 -17.78
CA LYS A 335 8.13 16.59 -17.48
C LYS A 335 8.40 15.15 -17.91
N ASP A 336 8.94 14.94 -19.11
CA ASP A 336 9.23 13.61 -19.68
C ASP A 336 10.29 12.86 -18.87
N ILE A 337 11.31 13.55 -18.36
CA ILE A 337 12.36 12.95 -17.53
C ILE A 337 12.03 12.95 -16.04
N SER A 338 10.81 13.29 -15.65
CA SER A 338 10.37 13.38 -14.26
C SER A 338 11.23 14.29 -13.38
N ALA A 339 11.69 15.42 -13.96
CA ALA A 339 12.32 16.50 -13.22
C ALA A 339 11.26 17.53 -12.75
N ASN A 340 11.47 18.13 -11.58
CA ASN A 340 10.55 19.11 -11.02
C ASN A 340 10.81 20.49 -11.64
N ASN A 341 9.80 21.09 -12.28
CA ASN A 341 9.85 22.48 -12.73
C ASN A 341 9.41 23.41 -11.59
N GLY A 342 10.38 23.90 -10.81
CA GLY A 342 10.12 24.77 -9.66
C GLY A 342 9.76 26.20 -10.03
N SER A 343 8.80 26.80 -9.32
CA SER A 343 8.44 28.21 -9.47
C SER A 343 9.36 29.16 -8.71
N ASN A 344 9.94 28.70 -7.59
CA ASN A 344 10.80 29.50 -6.70
C ASN A 344 12.15 28.81 -6.47
N ILE A 345 13.16 29.59 -6.13
CA ILE A 345 14.48 29.09 -5.78
C ILE A 345 14.52 28.72 -4.29
N SER A 346 15.11 27.59 -3.99
CA SER A 346 15.29 27.10 -2.61
C SER A 346 16.60 26.31 -2.51
N LYS A 347 17.00 25.92 -1.32
CA LYS A 347 18.18 25.07 -1.10
C LYS A 347 18.09 23.71 -1.83
N ASN A 348 16.89 23.30 -2.23
CA ASN A 348 16.64 22.05 -2.98
C ASN A 348 16.65 22.26 -4.50
N THR A 349 16.84 23.50 -4.98
CA THR A 349 16.96 23.78 -6.40
C THR A 349 18.32 23.28 -6.89
N PHE A 350 18.30 22.39 -7.88
CA PHE A 350 19.49 21.79 -8.45
C PHE A 350 20.12 22.69 -9.52
N LEU A 351 19.29 23.36 -10.33
CA LEU A 351 19.74 24.13 -11.50
C LEU A 351 18.76 25.25 -11.80
N VAL A 352 19.27 26.39 -12.22
CA VAL A 352 18.48 27.51 -12.75
C VAL A 352 18.79 27.71 -14.22
N VAL A 353 17.76 27.68 -15.06
CA VAL A 353 17.85 27.97 -16.51
C VAL A 353 17.35 29.39 -16.75
N ALA A 354 18.20 30.27 -17.26
CA ALA A 354 17.90 31.66 -17.50
C ALA A 354 17.96 32.00 -18.97
N LYS A 355 17.05 32.90 -19.44
CA LYS A 355 17.17 33.46 -20.79
C LYS A 355 18.43 34.27 -20.95
N ASN A 356 18.81 35.02 -19.92
CA ASN A 356 20.08 35.75 -19.85
C ASN A 356 20.70 35.55 -18.46
N THR A 357 21.86 34.91 -18.42
CA THR A 357 22.57 34.56 -17.16
C THR A 357 23.15 35.77 -16.43
N ASN A 358 23.28 36.92 -17.15
CA ASN A 358 23.82 38.16 -16.61
C ASN A 358 22.76 39.08 -15.98
N ASP A 359 21.48 38.73 -16.07
CA ASP A 359 20.41 39.53 -15.50
C ASP A 359 20.50 39.65 -13.99
N GLN A 360 20.05 40.78 -13.45
CA GLN A 360 20.06 41.08 -12.00
C GLN A 360 18.68 40.80 -11.34
N THR A 361 17.95 39.81 -11.81
CA THR A 361 16.63 39.47 -11.25
C THR A 361 16.74 38.90 -9.84
N GLY A 362 15.70 39.04 -9.03
CA GLY A 362 15.67 38.54 -7.65
C GLY A 362 16.01 37.05 -7.59
N LYS A 363 15.47 36.23 -8.52
CA LYS A 363 15.75 34.79 -8.61
C LYS A 363 17.24 34.50 -8.91
N LEU A 364 17.87 35.22 -9.82
CA LEU A 364 19.28 34.99 -10.15
C LEU A 364 20.21 35.42 -9.00
N LYS A 365 19.86 36.47 -8.26
CA LYS A 365 20.57 36.85 -7.05
C LYS A 365 20.47 35.78 -5.96
N GLU A 366 19.27 35.25 -5.76
CA GLU A 366 19.02 34.18 -4.79
C GLU A 366 19.75 32.89 -5.15
N ALA A 367 19.78 32.51 -6.43
CA ALA A 367 20.55 31.37 -6.91
C ALA A 367 22.05 31.52 -6.65
N LYS A 368 22.61 32.71 -6.92
CA LYS A 368 24.01 33.04 -6.62
C LYS A 368 24.31 32.95 -5.14
N ASN A 369 23.42 33.48 -4.29
CA ASN A 369 23.57 33.42 -2.83
C ASN A 369 23.56 32.02 -2.26
N LEU A 370 22.82 31.11 -2.91
CA LEU A 370 22.70 29.70 -2.54
C LEU A 370 23.72 28.79 -3.26
N ASN A 371 24.64 29.37 -4.06
CA ASN A 371 25.61 28.65 -4.90
C ASN A 371 24.97 27.62 -5.86
N ILE A 372 23.77 27.94 -6.39
CA ILE A 372 23.06 27.09 -7.34
C ILE A 372 23.58 27.40 -8.75
N PRO A 373 23.93 26.40 -9.58
CA PRO A 373 24.36 26.60 -10.95
C PRO A 373 23.28 27.33 -11.79
N ILE A 374 23.73 28.29 -12.61
CA ILE A 374 22.89 29.06 -13.53
C ILE A 374 23.44 28.83 -14.93
N ILE A 375 22.59 28.37 -15.87
CA ILE A 375 22.97 28.16 -17.27
C ILE A 375 21.97 28.84 -18.22
N SER A 376 22.39 29.04 -19.46
CA SER A 376 21.51 29.57 -20.52
C SER A 376 20.53 28.51 -21.02
N VAL A 377 19.49 28.94 -21.73
CA VAL A 377 18.55 28.05 -22.41
C VAL A 377 19.28 27.18 -23.45
N GLU A 378 20.20 27.79 -24.21
CA GLU A 378 21.00 27.10 -25.21
C GLU A 378 21.90 26.02 -24.60
N ASP A 379 22.61 26.36 -23.54
CA ASP A 379 23.47 25.40 -22.83
C ASP A 379 22.66 24.26 -22.22
N PHE A 380 21.45 24.55 -21.69
CA PHE A 380 20.57 23.53 -21.18
C PHE A 380 20.16 22.54 -22.26
N ILE A 381 19.76 23.04 -23.43
CA ILE A 381 19.36 22.19 -24.56
C ILE A 381 20.52 21.33 -25.04
N GLN A 382 21.72 21.91 -25.14
CA GLN A 382 22.90 21.16 -25.57
C GLN A 382 23.33 20.11 -24.55
N THR A 383 23.31 20.46 -23.25
CA THR A 383 23.85 19.61 -22.19
C THR A 383 22.88 18.49 -21.76
N TYR A 384 21.57 18.76 -21.79
CA TYR A 384 20.60 17.86 -21.18
C TYR A 384 19.51 17.32 -22.13
N ILE A 385 19.24 17.98 -23.24
CA ILE A 385 18.23 17.52 -24.22
C ILE A 385 18.85 16.77 -25.40
N LYS A 386 20.07 17.14 -25.81
CA LYS A 386 20.75 16.54 -26.95
C LYS A 386 21.82 15.47 -26.55
N MET A 387 21.78 15.06 -25.27
CA MET A 387 22.62 13.94 -24.78
C MET A 387 22.24 12.59 -25.40
#